data_be37acf61c85904241685392de35f07a
#
_entry.id   be37acf61c85904241685392de35f07a
#
_cell.length_a   1.000
_cell.length_b   1.000
_cell.length_c   1.000
_cell.angle_alpha   90.00
_cell.angle_beta   90.00
_cell.angle_gamma   90.00
#
_symmetry.space_group_name_H-M   'P 1'
#
loop_
_entity.id
_entity.type
_entity.pdbx_description
1 polymer ?
#
loop_
_entity_poly.entity_id
_entity_poly.type
_entity_poly.pdbx_seq_one_letter_code
_entity_poly.pdbx_strand_id
1 'polypeptide(L)'
;MKRLINIISSIILLILVLIIAVIFAPKLFSVEPMVVVSGSMEPSYMKGSLLYVKEDTGGIQTGDAITFYRNGELVTHRVVEINTDEKTYTTKGDANQVNDVQPVAWSDVVGVPVFDVPVLGYPASFLGTTQGKFVFIVMLIIFTGITVLTDKKMEKTNG
;
A
#
# COMPACT_ATOMS: atom_id res chain seq x y z
N MET A 1 21.58 -11.29 -29.26
CA MET A 1 21.00 -12.05 -28.14
C MET A 1 21.41 -11.49 -26.77
N LYS A 2 22.71 -11.42 -26.41
CA LYS A 2 23.21 -10.97 -25.10
C LYS A 2 22.75 -9.56 -24.72
N ARG A 3 22.86 -8.58 -25.65
CA ARG A 3 22.41 -7.20 -25.43
C ARG A 3 20.90 -7.11 -25.10
N LEU A 4 20.08 -7.93 -25.77
CA LEU A 4 18.65 -7.98 -25.51
C LEU A 4 18.35 -8.56 -24.11
N ILE A 5 19.05 -9.62 -23.71
CA ILE A 5 18.90 -10.21 -22.37
C ILE A 5 19.27 -9.18 -21.30
N ASN A 6 20.36 -8.42 -21.48
CA ASN A 6 20.76 -7.40 -20.53
C ASN A 6 19.72 -6.26 -20.42
N ILE A 7 19.20 -5.79 -21.54
CA ILE A 7 18.15 -4.75 -21.55
C ILE A 7 16.90 -5.25 -20.79
N ILE A 8 16.44 -6.47 -21.09
CA ILE A 8 15.27 -7.05 -20.43
C ILE A 8 15.51 -7.20 -18.92
N SER A 9 16.67 -7.74 -18.52
CA SER A 9 17.02 -7.89 -17.09
C SER A 9 17.08 -6.55 -16.38
N SER A 10 17.65 -5.52 -17.01
CA SER A 10 17.72 -4.18 -16.42
C SER A 10 16.33 -3.54 -16.26
N ILE A 11 15.44 -3.74 -17.24
CA ILE A 11 14.06 -3.25 -17.15
C ILE A 11 13.31 -3.96 -16.00
N ILE A 12 13.45 -5.28 -15.88
CA ILE A 12 12.81 -6.04 -14.80
C ILE A 12 13.34 -5.56 -13.45
N LEU A 13 14.66 -5.40 -13.32
CA LEU A 13 15.28 -4.90 -12.09
C LEU A 13 14.75 -3.50 -11.72
N LEU A 14 14.66 -2.60 -12.70
CA LEU A 14 14.09 -1.27 -12.49
C LEU A 14 12.64 -1.34 -12.00
N ILE A 15 11.81 -2.18 -12.61
CA ILE A 15 10.41 -2.37 -12.20
C ILE A 15 10.34 -2.89 -10.76
N LEU A 16 11.17 -3.86 -10.38
CA LEU A 16 11.21 -4.39 -9.02
C LEU A 16 11.60 -3.31 -8.01
N VAL A 17 12.59 -2.48 -8.32
CA VAL A 17 13.00 -1.36 -7.45
C VAL A 17 11.89 -0.31 -7.33
N LEU A 18 11.21 0.02 -8.44
CA LEU A 18 10.10 0.96 -8.43
C LEU A 18 8.90 0.46 -7.59
N ILE A 19 8.57 -0.82 -7.68
CA ILE A 19 7.50 -1.41 -6.84
C ILE A 19 7.84 -1.24 -5.35
N ILE A 20 9.07 -1.56 -4.94
CA ILE A 20 9.49 -1.35 -3.55
C ILE A 20 9.45 0.12 -3.17
N ALA A 21 9.94 1.00 -4.02
CA ALA A 21 9.93 2.44 -3.75
C ALA A 21 8.50 2.95 -3.54
N VAL A 22 7.56 2.59 -4.41
CA VAL A 22 6.15 2.99 -4.28
C VAL A 22 5.54 2.46 -2.98
N ILE A 23 5.82 1.20 -2.60
CA ILE A 23 5.26 0.60 -1.38
C ILE A 23 5.85 1.22 -0.12
N PHE A 24 7.16 1.47 -0.07
CA PHE A 24 7.84 1.80 1.18
C PHE A 24 8.28 3.26 1.33
N ALA A 25 8.52 4.00 0.24
CA ALA A 25 8.97 5.38 0.34
C ALA A 25 7.98 6.32 1.08
N PRO A 26 6.65 6.16 0.97
CA PRO A 26 5.69 6.99 1.70
C PRO A 26 5.83 6.93 3.22
N LYS A 27 6.36 5.81 3.77
CA LYS A 27 6.65 5.69 5.20
C LYS A 27 7.62 6.74 5.74
N LEU A 28 8.51 7.25 4.88
CA LEU A 28 9.44 8.32 5.23
C LEU A 28 8.74 9.66 5.52
N PHE A 29 7.47 9.76 5.11
CA PHE A 29 6.63 10.96 5.26
C PHE A 29 5.43 10.72 6.21
N SER A 30 5.54 9.75 7.12
CA SER A 30 4.48 9.35 8.06
C SER A 30 3.19 8.95 7.33
N VAL A 31 3.34 8.24 6.19
CA VAL A 31 2.24 7.68 5.42
C VAL A 31 2.38 6.16 5.40
N GLU A 32 1.44 5.46 6.05
CA GLU A 32 1.48 4.01 6.17
C GLU A 32 0.69 3.33 5.03
N PRO A 33 1.31 2.38 4.31
CA PRO A 33 0.62 1.58 3.31
C PRO A 33 -0.21 0.48 3.96
N MET A 34 -1.48 0.37 3.59
CA MET A 34 -2.43 -0.63 4.08
C MET A 34 -3.12 -1.32 2.91
N VAL A 35 -3.33 -2.62 3.00
CA VAL A 35 -4.01 -3.38 1.93
C VAL A 35 -5.52 -3.36 2.16
N VAL A 36 -6.28 -2.94 1.16
CA VAL A 36 -7.75 -2.99 1.19
C VAL A 36 -8.21 -4.44 0.96
N VAL A 37 -8.74 -5.07 2.01
CA VAL A 37 -9.13 -6.49 1.99
C VAL A 37 -10.62 -6.72 1.77
N SER A 38 -11.47 -5.70 1.96
CA SER A 38 -12.92 -5.77 1.80
C SER A 38 -13.44 -4.73 0.81
N GLY A 39 -14.68 -4.90 0.34
CA GLY A 39 -15.33 -3.96 -0.57
C GLY A 39 -16.22 -2.92 0.12
N SER A 40 -16.15 -2.75 1.45
CA SER A 40 -17.03 -1.83 2.17
C SER A 40 -16.90 -0.36 1.76
N MET A 41 -15.75 0.02 1.20
CA MET A 41 -15.46 1.37 0.72
C MET A 41 -15.52 1.51 -0.81
N GLU A 42 -16.01 0.50 -1.52
CA GLU A 42 -16.20 0.62 -2.97
C GLU A 42 -17.35 1.63 -3.28
N PRO A 43 -17.22 2.41 -4.35
CA PRO A 43 -16.13 2.43 -5.33
C PRO A 43 -14.93 3.32 -4.93
N SER A 44 -14.97 4.03 -3.79
CA SER A 44 -13.92 4.98 -3.41
C SER A 44 -12.55 4.31 -3.24
N TYR A 45 -12.51 3.16 -2.57
CA TYR A 45 -11.30 2.35 -2.40
C TYR A 45 -11.61 0.90 -2.77
N MET A 46 -11.04 0.45 -3.87
CA MET A 46 -11.31 -0.89 -4.41
C MET A 46 -10.59 -1.98 -3.60
N LYS A 47 -11.26 -3.12 -3.42
CA LYS A 47 -10.59 -4.31 -2.86
C LYS A 47 -9.35 -4.67 -3.67
N GLY A 48 -8.24 -4.94 -2.98
CA GLY A 48 -6.93 -5.22 -3.59
C GLY A 48 -6.09 -3.98 -3.89
N SER A 49 -6.60 -2.77 -3.59
CA SER A 49 -5.78 -1.55 -3.60
C SER A 49 -4.78 -1.53 -2.45
N LEU A 50 -3.69 -0.81 -2.64
CA LEU A 50 -2.80 -0.37 -1.56
C LEU A 50 -3.20 1.06 -1.18
N LEU A 51 -3.79 1.20 0.00
CA LEU A 51 -4.25 2.45 0.57
C LEU A 51 -3.11 3.10 1.36
N TYR A 52 -2.89 4.38 1.17
CA TYR A 52 -1.89 5.15 1.89
C TYR A 52 -2.57 6.07 2.90
N VAL A 53 -2.30 5.81 4.17
CA VAL A 53 -2.93 6.49 5.31
C VAL A 53 -1.91 7.38 5.99
N LYS A 54 -2.20 8.67 6.07
CA LYS A 54 -1.38 9.63 6.81
C LYS A 54 -1.80 9.63 8.27
N GLU A 55 -0.84 9.51 9.17
CA GLU A 55 -1.02 9.62 10.62
C GLU A 55 -1.31 11.08 11.03
N ASP A 56 -2.38 11.63 10.54
CA ASP A 56 -2.84 12.98 10.85
C ASP A 56 -4.32 12.91 11.16
N THR A 57 -4.69 13.15 12.40
CA THR A 57 -6.07 13.12 12.88
C THR A 57 -6.64 14.52 13.13
N GLY A 58 -5.87 15.56 12.76
CA GLY A 58 -6.29 16.94 12.92
C GLY A 58 -7.31 17.37 11.86
N GLY A 59 -8.43 17.97 12.31
CA GLY A 59 -9.39 18.61 11.42
C GLY A 59 -10.31 17.65 10.66
N ILE A 60 -10.48 16.40 11.11
CA ILE A 60 -11.43 15.45 10.52
C ILE A 60 -12.84 16.05 10.49
N GLN A 61 -13.48 15.98 9.32
CA GLN A 61 -14.81 16.51 9.09
C GLN A 61 -15.78 15.40 8.65
N THR A 62 -17.07 15.68 8.75
CA THR A 62 -18.10 14.83 8.14
C THR A 62 -17.87 14.74 6.63
N GLY A 63 -17.84 13.51 6.11
CA GLY A 63 -17.51 13.21 4.72
C GLY A 63 -16.08 12.72 4.53
N ASP A 64 -15.17 12.88 5.50
CA ASP A 64 -13.82 12.33 5.42
C ASP A 64 -13.82 10.82 5.64
N ALA A 65 -12.98 10.11 4.92
CA ALA A 65 -12.65 8.72 5.25
C ALA A 65 -11.61 8.70 6.36
N ILE A 66 -11.78 7.82 7.34
CA ILE A 66 -10.81 7.60 8.41
C ILE A 66 -10.46 6.12 8.52
N THR A 67 -9.22 5.85 8.89
CA THR A 67 -8.75 4.52 9.23
C THR A 67 -8.59 4.43 10.74
N PHE A 68 -9.15 3.39 11.34
CA PHE A 68 -9.21 3.23 12.78
C PHE A 68 -9.14 1.76 13.20
N TYR A 69 -8.83 1.50 14.46
CA TYR A 69 -8.87 0.16 15.03
C TYR A 69 -10.28 -0.21 15.47
N ARG A 70 -10.74 -1.42 15.08
CA ARG A 70 -11.97 -2.04 15.56
C ARG A 70 -11.72 -3.51 15.83
N ASN A 71 -11.88 -3.95 17.08
CA ASN A 71 -11.63 -5.34 17.50
C ASN A 71 -10.24 -5.87 17.13
N GLY A 72 -9.23 -5.01 17.14
CA GLY A 72 -7.86 -5.37 16.77
C GLY A 72 -7.56 -5.38 15.27
N GLU A 73 -8.54 -5.08 14.43
CA GLU A 73 -8.39 -4.96 12.98
C GLU A 73 -8.44 -3.50 12.53
N LEU A 74 -7.75 -3.20 11.44
CA LEU A 74 -7.80 -1.89 10.79
C LEU A 74 -9.00 -1.84 9.85
N VAL A 75 -9.86 -0.84 10.06
CA VAL A 75 -11.04 -0.56 9.24
C VAL A 75 -10.94 0.85 8.69
N THR A 76 -11.34 1.04 7.44
CA THR A 76 -11.46 2.36 6.82
C THR A 76 -12.92 2.58 6.44
N HIS A 77 -13.56 3.60 7.03
CA HIS A 77 -14.93 3.99 6.73
C HIS A 77 -15.06 5.51 6.69
N ARG A 78 -16.17 6.01 6.18
CA ARG A 78 -16.46 7.44 6.05
C ARG A 78 -17.17 7.96 7.29
N VAL A 79 -16.75 9.13 7.79
CA VAL A 79 -17.41 9.85 8.87
C VAL A 79 -18.74 10.39 8.37
N VAL A 80 -19.84 10.02 9.03
CA VAL A 80 -21.19 10.53 8.75
C VAL A 80 -21.66 11.50 9.81
N GLU A 81 -21.13 11.40 11.03
CA GLU A 81 -21.48 12.29 12.13
C GLU A 81 -20.31 12.40 13.13
N ILE A 82 -20.17 13.54 13.76
CA ILE A 82 -19.14 13.84 14.77
C ILE A 82 -19.85 14.21 16.07
N ASN A 83 -19.58 13.43 17.12
CA ASN A 83 -20.01 13.75 18.48
C ASN A 83 -18.84 14.33 19.28
N THR A 84 -18.83 15.65 19.44
CA THR A 84 -17.76 16.37 20.16
C THR A 84 -17.78 16.13 21.66
N ASP A 85 -18.96 15.91 22.24
CA ASP A 85 -19.12 15.73 23.68
C ASP A 85 -18.57 14.35 24.12
N GLU A 86 -18.86 13.31 23.32
CA GLU A 86 -18.38 11.94 23.56
C GLU A 86 -17.02 11.68 22.92
N LYS A 87 -16.51 12.61 22.09
CA LYS A 87 -15.29 12.46 21.29
C LYS A 87 -15.31 11.21 20.43
N THR A 88 -16.39 11.04 19.67
CA THR A 88 -16.59 9.89 18.79
C THR A 88 -17.00 10.29 17.39
N TYR A 89 -16.80 9.38 16.43
CA TYR A 89 -17.30 9.44 15.07
C TYR A 89 -18.31 8.33 14.85
N THR A 90 -19.46 8.65 14.23
CA THR A 90 -20.31 7.66 13.59
C THR A 90 -19.77 7.47 12.17
N THR A 91 -19.49 6.22 11.78
CA THR A 91 -18.90 5.90 10.49
C THR A 91 -19.79 4.99 9.66
N LYS A 92 -19.54 4.95 8.34
CA LYS A 92 -20.22 4.07 7.40
C LYS A 92 -19.29 3.73 6.23
N GLY A 93 -19.28 2.48 5.80
CA GLY A 93 -18.64 2.09 4.53
C GLY A 93 -19.42 2.64 3.36
N ASP A 94 -18.75 3.09 2.31
CA ASP A 94 -19.38 3.72 1.14
C ASP A 94 -20.34 2.76 0.41
N ALA A 95 -20.03 1.45 0.41
CA ALA A 95 -20.89 0.41 -0.14
C ALA A 95 -21.98 -0.08 0.83
N ASN A 96 -21.95 0.34 2.10
CA ASN A 96 -22.91 -0.12 3.10
C ASN A 96 -24.21 0.70 3.06
N GLN A 97 -25.35 0.08 3.38
CA GLN A 97 -26.64 0.76 3.43
C GLN A 97 -26.89 1.46 4.77
N VAL A 98 -26.29 0.97 5.84
CA VAL A 98 -26.50 1.46 7.22
C VAL A 98 -25.19 1.90 7.84
N ASN A 99 -25.29 2.79 8.84
CA ASN A 99 -24.17 3.22 9.65
C ASN A 99 -23.61 2.06 10.48
N ASP A 100 -22.36 2.18 10.85
CA ASP A 100 -21.73 1.26 11.79
C ASP A 100 -22.44 1.35 13.15
N VAL A 101 -22.68 0.20 13.76
CA VAL A 101 -23.42 0.12 15.03
C VAL A 101 -22.63 0.74 16.19
N GLN A 102 -21.30 0.56 16.17
CA GLN A 102 -20.43 1.08 17.22
C GLN A 102 -19.76 2.37 16.75
N PRO A 103 -19.86 3.47 17.50
CA PRO A 103 -19.09 4.68 17.23
C PRO A 103 -17.59 4.42 17.39
N VAL A 104 -16.78 5.23 16.73
CA VAL A 104 -15.31 5.17 16.76
C VAL A 104 -14.82 6.26 17.71
N ALA A 105 -14.11 5.90 18.77
CA ALA A 105 -13.47 6.90 19.62
C ALA A 105 -12.36 7.63 18.86
N TRP A 106 -12.16 8.91 19.13
CA TRP A 106 -11.09 9.68 18.49
C TRP A 106 -9.70 9.07 18.70
N SER A 107 -9.49 8.43 19.87
CA SER A 107 -8.26 7.71 20.21
C SER A 107 -7.98 6.47 19.35
N ASP A 108 -9.01 5.90 18.73
CA ASP A 108 -8.90 4.68 17.94
C ASP A 108 -8.56 5.01 16.47
N VAL A 109 -8.61 6.29 16.09
CA VAL A 109 -8.28 6.74 14.74
C VAL A 109 -6.77 6.70 14.53
N VAL A 110 -6.35 5.98 13.51
CA VAL A 110 -4.95 5.85 13.09
C VAL A 110 -4.55 6.97 12.15
N GLY A 111 -5.46 7.37 11.25
CA GLY A 111 -5.17 8.43 10.29
C GLY A 111 -6.22 8.56 9.20
N VAL A 112 -5.88 9.39 8.21
CA VAL A 112 -6.75 9.72 7.08
C VAL A 112 -6.13 9.17 5.79
N PRO A 113 -6.89 8.43 4.96
CA PRO A 113 -6.45 8.04 3.63
C PRO A 113 -6.15 9.25 2.75
N VAL A 114 -4.99 9.26 2.08
CA VAL A 114 -4.59 10.34 1.18
C VAL A 114 -4.71 9.97 -0.29
N PHE A 115 -4.39 8.72 -0.64
CA PHE A 115 -4.59 8.14 -1.97
C PHE A 115 -4.52 6.61 -1.90
N ASP A 116 -4.94 5.94 -2.97
CA ASP A 116 -4.75 4.51 -3.15
C ASP A 116 -4.16 4.19 -4.52
N VAL A 117 -3.53 3.02 -4.62
CA VAL A 117 -3.04 2.48 -5.89
C VAL A 117 -3.74 1.14 -6.13
N PRO A 118 -4.64 1.08 -7.12
CA PRO A 118 -5.37 -0.13 -7.45
C PRO A 118 -4.43 -1.31 -7.74
N VAL A 119 -4.84 -2.51 -7.36
CA VAL A 119 -4.14 -3.78 -7.61
C VAL A 119 -2.81 -3.93 -6.85
N LEU A 120 -2.15 -2.84 -6.45
CA LEU A 120 -0.84 -2.87 -5.78
C LEU A 120 -0.91 -3.52 -4.38
N GLY A 121 -2.08 -3.66 -3.79
CA GLY A 121 -2.28 -4.37 -2.53
C GLY A 121 -1.89 -5.86 -2.61
N TYR A 122 -2.07 -6.52 -3.75
CA TYR A 122 -1.69 -7.93 -3.92
C TYR A 122 -0.18 -8.16 -3.80
N PRO A 123 0.68 -7.50 -4.61
CA PRO A 123 2.13 -7.63 -4.44
C PRO A 123 2.61 -7.11 -3.08
N ALA A 124 2.02 -6.07 -2.53
CA ALA A 124 2.36 -5.57 -1.20
C ALA A 124 2.06 -6.61 -0.11
N SER A 125 0.89 -7.24 -0.15
CA SER A 125 0.51 -8.34 0.74
C SER A 125 1.47 -9.53 0.62
N PHE A 126 1.80 -9.94 -0.60
CA PHE A 126 2.77 -11.01 -0.84
C PHE A 126 4.16 -10.67 -0.26
N LEU A 127 4.67 -9.47 -0.51
CA LEU A 127 5.93 -8.98 0.05
C LEU A 127 5.91 -8.85 1.58
N GLY A 128 4.73 -8.75 2.19
CA GLY A 128 4.55 -8.80 3.64
C GLY A 128 4.90 -10.17 4.24
N THR A 129 4.80 -11.26 3.45
CA THR A 129 5.07 -12.64 3.90
C THR A 129 6.56 -12.95 3.88
N THR A 130 6.99 -13.93 4.69
CA THR A 130 8.38 -14.42 4.68
C THR A 130 8.76 -15.03 3.33
N GLN A 131 7.83 -15.79 2.73
CA GLN A 131 8.03 -16.41 1.41
C GLN A 131 8.17 -15.33 0.32
N GLY A 132 7.32 -14.31 0.34
CA GLY A 132 7.37 -13.21 -0.62
C GLY A 132 8.68 -12.43 -0.56
N LYS A 133 9.14 -12.12 0.64
CA LYS A 133 10.46 -11.47 0.86
C LYS A 133 11.59 -12.31 0.30
N PHE A 134 11.58 -13.63 0.59
CA PHE A 134 12.60 -14.55 0.08
C PHE A 134 12.61 -14.62 -1.45
N VAL A 135 11.45 -14.83 -2.07
CA VAL A 135 11.31 -14.86 -3.54
C VAL A 135 11.80 -13.55 -4.15
N PHE A 136 11.43 -12.41 -3.56
CA PHE A 136 11.85 -11.10 -4.06
C PHE A 136 13.37 -10.92 -4.01
N ILE A 137 14.02 -11.29 -2.89
CA ILE A 137 15.48 -11.22 -2.73
C ILE A 137 16.17 -12.12 -3.78
N VAL A 138 15.68 -13.34 -3.96
CA VAL A 138 16.23 -14.27 -4.98
C VAL A 138 16.10 -13.67 -6.39
N MET A 139 14.97 -13.08 -6.73
CA MET A 139 14.78 -12.39 -8.01
C MET A 139 15.79 -11.24 -8.19
N LEU A 140 15.99 -10.40 -7.18
CA LEU A 140 16.97 -9.32 -7.23
C LEU A 140 18.37 -9.84 -7.48
N ILE A 141 18.79 -10.91 -6.79
CA ILE A 141 20.11 -11.53 -6.95
C ILE A 141 20.28 -12.07 -8.39
N ILE A 142 19.28 -12.81 -8.88
CA ILE A 142 19.31 -13.40 -10.23
C ILE A 142 19.43 -12.32 -11.30
N PHE A 143 18.55 -11.31 -11.29
CA PHE A 143 18.54 -10.27 -12.34
C PHE A 143 19.77 -9.38 -12.26
N THR A 144 20.25 -9.04 -11.07
CA THR A 144 21.52 -8.31 -10.89
C THR A 144 22.69 -9.15 -11.42
N GLY A 145 22.75 -10.44 -11.11
CA GLY A 145 23.78 -11.35 -11.60
C GLY A 145 23.79 -11.45 -13.12
N ILE A 146 22.62 -11.60 -13.75
CA ILE A 146 22.50 -11.63 -15.22
C ILE A 146 23.03 -10.34 -15.82
N THR A 147 22.62 -9.18 -15.30
CA THR A 147 23.06 -7.87 -15.79
C THR A 147 24.57 -7.72 -15.72
N VAL A 148 25.18 -7.98 -14.55
CA VAL A 148 26.63 -7.85 -14.33
C VAL A 148 27.44 -8.82 -15.21
N LEU A 149 27.02 -10.10 -15.30
CA LEU A 149 27.72 -11.10 -16.12
C LEU A 149 27.63 -10.80 -17.61
N THR A 150 26.51 -10.26 -18.04
CA THR A 150 26.31 -9.90 -19.47
C THR A 150 27.13 -8.69 -19.85
N ASP A 151 27.23 -7.66 -18.98
CA ASP A 151 28.04 -6.47 -19.21
C ASP A 151 29.53 -6.82 -19.29
N LYS A 152 30.08 -7.57 -18.34
CA LYS A 152 31.47 -8.02 -18.36
C LYS A 152 31.82 -8.81 -19.63
N LYS A 153 30.87 -9.58 -20.15
CA LYS A 153 31.09 -10.38 -21.37
C LYS A 153 31.00 -9.53 -22.65
N MET A 154 30.26 -8.44 -22.64
CA MET A 154 30.20 -7.47 -23.75
C MET A 154 31.47 -6.63 -23.83
N GLU A 155 32.01 -6.19 -22.70
CA GLU A 155 33.26 -5.42 -22.61
C GLU A 155 34.45 -6.23 -23.17
N LYS A 156 34.57 -7.52 -22.83
CA LYS A 156 35.62 -8.42 -23.36
C LYS A 156 35.51 -8.73 -24.86
N THR A 157 34.38 -8.45 -25.51
CA THR A 157 34.17 -8.76 -26.92
C THR A 157 34.43 -7.52 -27.81
N ASN A 158 34.44 -6.30 -27.21
CA ASN A 158 34.62 -5.04 -27.87
C ASN A 158 36.01 -4.39 -27.65
N GLY A 159 36.86 -4.98 -26.82
CA GLY A 159 38.28 -4.64 -26.65
C GLY A 159 39.20 -5.71 -27.27
#